data_fc3b39a8f0daca68c54c47edc1b9c842
#
_entry.id   fc3b39a8f0daca68c54c47edc1b9c842
#
_cell.length_a   1.000
_cell.length_b   1.000
_cell.length_c   1.000
_cell.angle_alpha   90.00
_cell.angle_beta   90.00
_cell.angle_gamma   90.00
#
_symmetry.space_group_name_H-M   'P 1'
#
loop_
_entity.id
_entity.type
_entity.pdbx_description
1 polymer ?
#
loop_
_entity_poly.entity_id
_entity_poly.type
_entity_poly.pdbx_seq_one_letter_code
_entity_poly.pdbx_strand_id
1 'polypeptide(L)'
;MKNERETEAPLTPQEVQQILSICSPRGLLVGGQALAFWADHLQVELPAGLISGVTADADFIADSSLAKDLGKRMGWKVWIPALDDSTPQTGKVTHRTRSGEVKQVDFLSGVAGLTTKDLARRAIEMEVPDIGHLRVIHPIDVLDSRIQNLHLLPGKRTPAGIAQAQLALNVARAFIRQHVTAHGERAGLKLLERVADIAADIAAIRVFLLYGIDPLQAIPLEDFRTTPALHKVRWPQIIVETNEKRQSLRKLSSPPARSAK
;
A
#
# COMPACT_ATOMS: atom_id res chain seq x y z
N MET A 1 -4.92 -30.60 15.74
CA MET A 1 -5.14 -30.56 14.27
C MET A 1 -4.18 -29.53 13.71
N LYS A 2 -3.22 -29.92 12.88
CA LYS A 2 -2.37 -28.98 12.14
C LYS A 2 -3.26 -28.27 11.14
N ASN A 3 -3.42 -26.95 11.26
CA ASN A 3 -3.96 -26.11 10.19
C ASN A 3 -3.01 -26.26 9.00
N GLU A 4 -3.34 -27.14 8.06
CA GLU A 4 -2.73 -27.09 6.73
C GLU A 4 -3.05 -25.72 6.16
N ARG A 5 -2.03 -24.91 5.95
CA ARG A 5 -2.20 -23.61 5.28
C ARG A 5 -2.71 -23.94 3.88
N GLU A 6 -3.94 -23.54 3.59
CA GLU A 6 -4.49 -23.64 2.25
C GLU A 6 -3.53 -22.93 1.28
N THR A 7 -3.16 -23.61 0.21
CA THR A 7 -2.29 -23.02 -0.81
C THR A 7 -3.12 -22.01 -1.60
N GLU A 8 -2.64 -20.77 -1.68
CA GLU A 8 -3.31 -19.70 -2.43
C GLU A 8 -2.95 -19.80 -3.91
N ALA A 9 -3.97 -19.68 -4.78
CA ALA A 9 -3.80 -19.54 -6.22
C ALA A 9 -3.99 -18.07 -6.63
N PRO A 10 -3.16 -17.52 -7.52
CA PRO A 10 -3.35 -16.18 -8.03
C PRO A 10 -4.64 -16.07 -8.85
N LEU A 11 -5.25 -14.87 -8.79
CA LEU A 11 -6.34 -14.50 -9.67
C LEU A 11 -5.83 -14.40 -11.12
N THR A 12 -6.60 -14.89 -12.07
CA THR A 12 -6.29 -14.67 -13.50
C THR A 12 -6.60 -13.23 -13.89
N PRO A 13 -5.99 -12.69 -14.97
CA PRO A 13 -6.31 -11.34 -15.45
C PRO A 13 -7.80 -11.13 -15.71
N GLN A 14 -8.50 -12.13 -16.27
CA GLN A 14 -9.94 -12.04 -16.49
C GLN A 14 -10.74 -11.99 -15.18
N GLU A 15 -10.34 -12.77 -14.17
CA GLU A 15 -10.96 -12.71 -12.85
C GLU A 15 -10.72 -11.36 -12.19
N VAL A 16 -9.51 -10.82 -12.25
CA VAL A 16 -9.19 -9.49 -11.73
C VAL A 16 -10.06 -8.43 -12.41
N GLN A 17 -10.15 -8.42 -13.73
CA GLN A 17 -10.99 -7.50 -14.49
C GLN A 17 -12.46 -7.60 -14.07
N GLN A 18 -13.00 -8.81 -13.96
CA GLN A 18 -14.38 -9.04 -13.57
C GLN A 18 -14.64 -8.61 -12.12
N ILE A 19 -13.72 -8.92 -11.18
CA ILE A 19 -13.80 -8.49 -9.79
C ILE A 19 -13.77 -6.97 -9.69
N LEU A 20 -12.85 -6.31 -10.39
CA LEU A 20 -12.76 -4.85 -10.41
C LEU A 20 -14.02 -4.22 -10.97
N SER A 21 -14.57 -4.70 -12.08
CA SER A 21 -15.81 -4.16 -12.68
C SER A 21 -17.04 -4.30 -11.75
N ILE A 22 -17.07 -5.33 -10.91
CA ILE A 22 -18.17 -5.53 -9.94
C ILE A 22 -17.96 -4.66 -8.69
N CYS A 23 -16.72 -4.57 -8.20
CA CYS A 23 -16.44 -3.98 -6.90
C CYS A 23 -16.17 -2.48 -6.94
N SER A 24 -15.56 -1.97 -8.03
CA SER A 24 -15.08 -0.58 -8.11
C SER A 24 -16.11 0.51 -7.91
N PRO A 25 -17.36 0.38 -8.35
CA PRO A 25 -18.35 1.44 -8.14
C PRO A 25 -18.63 1.75 -6.66
N ARG A 26 -18.38 0.78 -5.75
CA ARG A 26 -18.71 0.89 -4.32
C ARG A 26 -17.54 0.64 -3.39
N GLY A 27 -16.53 -0.10 -3.84
CA GLY A 27 -15.36 -0.45 -3.07
C GLY A 27 -14.16 0.44 -3.40
N LEU A 28 -13.30 0.66 -2.42
CA LEU A 28 -11.98 1.28 -2.62
C LEU A 28 -10.94 0.18 -2.75
N LEU A 29 -10.35 0.03 -3.92
CA LEU A 29 -9.25 -0.91 -4.14
C LEU A 29 -8.04 -0.51 -3.30
N VAL A 30 -7.53 -1.45 -2.50
CA VAL A 30 -6.36 -1.29 -1.63
C VAL A 30 -5.40 -2.46 -1.79
N GLY A 31 -4.49 -2.64 -0.87
CA GLY A 31 -3.66 -3.83 -0.79
C GLY A 31 -2.65 -4.00 -1.93
N GLY A 32 -2.36 -5.24 -2.24
CA GLY A 32 -1.38 -5.61 -3.26
C GLY A 32 -1.86 -5.32 -4.68
N GLN A 33 -3.14 -5.52 -4.97
CA GLN A 33 -3.69 -5.22 -6.29
C GLN A 33 -3.68 -3.72 -6.61
N ALA A 34 -3.91 -2.85 -5.62
CA ALA A 34 -3.76 -1.41 -5.82
C ALA A 34 -2.30 -1.04 -6.16
N LEU A 35 -1.32 -1.68 -5.50
CA LEU A 35 0.09 -1.49 -5.80
C LEU A 35 0.43 -1.99 -7.22
N ALA A 36 -0.07 -3.16 -7.61
CA ALA A 36 0.10 -3.72 -8.96
C ALA A 36 -0.52 -2.82 -10.03
N PHE A 37 -1.76 -2.36 -9.79
CA PHE A 37 -2.45 -1.41 -10.66
C PHE A 37 -1.62 -0.14 -10.90
N TRP A 38 -1.12 0.46 -9.82
CA TRP A 38 -0.30 1.67 -9.95
C TRP A 38 1.05 1.43 -10.61
N ALA A 39 1.68 0.28 -10.36
CA ALA A 39 2.94 -0.07 -11.02
C ALA A 39 2.75 -0.20 -12.53
N ASP A 40 1.69 -0.86 -12.98
CA ASP A 40 1.34 -0.98 -14.40
C ASP A 40 0.96 0.38 -15.01
N HIS A 41 0.02 1.11 -14.38
CA HIS A 41 -0.46 2.40 -14.86
C HIS A 41 0.65 3.45 -15.02
N LEU A 42 1.63 3.44 -14.10
CA LEU A 42 2.78 4.36 -14.10
C LEU A 42 4.02 3.76 -14.78
N GLN A 43 3.91 2.56 -15.37
CA GLN A 43 4.99 1.83 -16.04
C GLN A 43 6.25 1.68 -15.17
N VAL A 44 6.05 1.37 -13.89
CA VAL A 44 7.13 1.12 -12.93
C VAL A 44 7.58 -0.33 -13.02
N GLU A 45 8.87 -0.55 -13.24
CA GLU A 45 9.45 -1.90 -13.28
C GLU A 45 9.31 -2.60 -11.93
N LEU A 46 8.95 -3.89 -11.99
CA LEU A 46 8.86 -4.72 -10.80
C LEU A 46 10.25 -5.07 -10.29
N PRO A 47 10.52 -4.98 -8.98
CA PRO A 47 11.77 -5.44 -8.39
C PRO A 47 12.02 -6.93 -8.68
N ALA A 48 13.29 -7.30 -8.86
CA ALA A 48 13.68 -8.70 -9.00
C ALA A 48 13.17 -9.50 -7.78
N GLY A 49 12.42 -10.58 -8.04
CA GLY A 49 11.80 -11.41 -6.98
C GLY A 49 10.30 -11.17 -6.77
N LEU A 50 9.71 -10.11 -7.32
CA LEU A 50 8.26 -10.00 -7.48
C LEU A 50 7.89 -10.56 -8.87
N ILE A 51 7.97 -11.87 -9.01
CA ILE A 51 7.58 -12.55 -10.26
C ILE A 51 6.05 -12.61 -10.30
N SER A 52 5.45 -12.09 -11.36
CA SER A 52 4.05 -12.20 -11.74
C SER A 52 3.02 -11.89 -10.63
N GLY A 53 2.59 -10.66 -10.60
CA GLY A 53 1.49 -10.23 -9.73
C GLY A 53 1.96 -9.92 -8.31
N VAL A 54 1.80 -8.69 -7.91
CA VAL A 54 2.20 -8.17 -6.58
C VAL A 54 1.45 -8.90 -5.46
N THR A 55 0.38 -9.63 -5.80
CA THR A 55 -0.46 -10.36 -4.85
C THR A 55 -1.33 -11.40 -5.55
N ALA A 56 -1.65 -12.48 -4.81
CA ALA A 56 -2.56 -13.53 -5.27
C ALA A 56 -4.04 -13.17 -5.03
N ASP A 57 -4.31 -12.18 -4.20
CA ASP A 57 -5.61 -11.74 -3.70
C ASP A 57 -5.94 -10.30 -4.11
N ALA A 58 -7.19 -9.91 -4.01
CA ALA A 58 -7.64 -8.52 -4.15
C ALA A 58 -8.29 -8.05 -2.85
N ASP A 59 -7.93 -6.84 -2.41
CA ASP A 59 -8.41 -6.23 -1.18
C ASP A 59 -9.25 -4.98 -1.48
N PHE A 60 -10.43 -4.87 -0.87
CA PHE A 60 -11.29 -3.68 -0.96
C PHE A 60 -11.68 -3.17 0.42
N ILE A 61 -11.64 -1.85 0.62
CA ILE A 61 -12.40 -1.24 1.71
C ILE A 61 -13.84 -1.15 1.25
N ALA A 62 -14.72 -1.94 1.88
CA ALA A 62 -16.14 -1.99 1.60
C ALA A 62 -16.91 -2.70 2.72
N ASP A 63 -18.21 -2.60 2.68
CA ASP A 63 -19.10 -3.33 3.57
C ASP A 63 -19.39 -4.77 3.07
N SER A 64 -20.04 -5.56 3.92
CA SER A 64 -20.37 -6.96 3.64
C SER A 64 -21.36 -7.16 2.49
N SER A 65 -22.12 -6.12 2.10
CA SER A 65 -23.07 -6.22 0.98
C SER A 65 -22.33 -6.39 -0.34
N LEU A 66 -21.19 -5.73 -0.51
CA LEU A 66 -20.36 -5.88 -1.70
C LEU A 66 -19.76 -7.29 -1.81
N ALA A 67 -19.32 -7.88 -0.68
CA ALA A 67 -18.86 -9.27 -0.66
C ALA A 67 -19.96 -10.25 -1.11
N LYS A 68 -21.20 -10.05 -0.64
CA LYS A 68 -22.37 -10.86 -1.05
C LYS A 68 -22.66 -10.72 -2.54
N ASP A 69 -22.61 -9.49 -3.07
CA ASP A 69 -22.86 -9.21 -4.48
C ASP A 69 -21.78 -9.85 -5.37
N LEU A 70 -20.51 -9.71 -5.01
CA LEU A 70 -19.42 -10.35 -5.72
C LEU A 70 -19.58 -11.87 -5.74
N GLY A 71 -19.78 -12.47 -4.56
CA GLY A 71 -19.96 -13.92 -4.45
C GLY A 71 -21.11 -14.44 -5.29
N LYS A 72 -22.25 -13.74 -5.30
CA LYS A 72 -23.40 -14.08 -6.13
C LYS A 72 -23.09 -14.02 -7.63
N ARG A 73 -22.41 -12.97 -8.10
CA ARG A 73 -22.09 -12.77 -9.52
C ARG A 73 -21.02 -13.73 -10.03
N MET A 74 -20.03 -14.05 -9.19
CA MET A 74 -18.93 -14.95 -9.53
C MET A 74 -19.29 -16.43 -9.29
N GLY A 75 -20.37 -16.73 -8.55
CA GLY A 75 -20.67 -18.07 -8.09
C GLY A 75 -19.66 -18.57 -7.04
N TRP A 76 -19.02 -17.69 -6.28
CA TRP A 76 -18.01 -18.00 -5.30
C TRP A 76 -18.59 -18.04 -3.90
N LYS A 77 -17.91 -18.77 -2.99
CA LYS A 77 -18.32 -18.89 -1.58
C LYS A 77 -18.07 -17.57 -0.85
N VAL A 78 -19.07 -17.11 -0.09
CA VAL A 78 -18.99 -15.91 0.74
C VAL A 78 -18.89 -16.31 2.21
N TRP A 79 -17.97 -15.68 2.90
CA TRP A 79 -17.88 -15.68 4.36
C TRP A 79 -18.06 -14.26 4.87
N ILE A 80 -18.87 -14.10 5.91
CA ILE A 80 -19.09 -12.83 6.61
C ILE A 80 -18.77 -13.06 8.08
N PRO A 81 -17.97 -12.21 8.73
CA PRO A 81 -17.68 -12.34 10.15
C PRO A 81 -18.94 -12.23 10.99
N ALA A 82 -18.99 -12.97 12.10
CA ALA A 82 -20.03 -12.78 13.11
C ALA A 82 -19.81 -11.46 13.85
N LEU A 83 -20.84 -10.97 14.56
CA LEU A 83 -20.76 -9.67 15.25
C LEU A 83 -19.73 -9.63 16.37
N ASP A 84 -19.37 -10.77 16.92
CA ASP A 84 -18.38 -10.96 17.99
C ASP A 84 -16.98 -11.30 17.46
N ASP A 85 -16.81 -11.48 16.15
CA ASP A 85 -15.50 -11.69 15.54
C ASP A 85 -14.66 -10.40 15.58
N SER A 86 -13.54 -10.44 16.32
CA SER A 86 -12.57 -9.35 16.33
C SER A 86 -11.66 -9.41 15.09
N THR A 87 -12.17 -8.94 13.96
CA THR A 87 -11.44 -8.93 12.69
C THR A 87 -11.66 -7.61 11.93
N PRO A 88 -10.67 -7.10 11.19
CA PRO A 88 -10.87 -5.98 10.27
C PRO A 88 -11.64 -6.37 9.01
N GLN A 89 -11.88 -7.67 8.77
CA GLN A 89 -12.62 -8.12 7.60
C GLN A 89 -14.12 -7.83 7.75
N THR A 90 -14.72 -7.30 6.70
CA THR A 90 -16.18 -7.13 6.56
C THR A 90 -16.79 -8.28 5.75
N GLY A 91 -15.95 -9.02 5.03
CA GLY A 91 -16.31 -10.20 4.27
C GLY A 91 -15.11 -10.79 3.54
N LYS A 92 -15.29 -12.01 3.08
CA LYS A 92 -14.33 -12.73 2.24
C LYS A 92 -15.07 -13.53 1.19
N VAL A 93 -14.58 -13.50 -0.04
CA VAL A 93 -15.12 -14.28 -1.15
C VAL A 93 -14.03 -15.22 -1.66
N THR A 94 -14.34 -16.52 -1.72
CA THR A 94 -13.35 -17.55 -2.05
C THR A 94 -13.85 -18.50 -3.12
N HIS A 95 -12.90 -18.99 -3.92
CA HIS A 95 -13.13 -20.05 -4.90
C HIS A 95 -12.04 -21.11 -4.79
N ARG A 96 -12.44 -22.36 -4.67
CA ARG A 96 -11.50 -23.48 -4.69
C ARG A 96 -11.33 -24.00 -6.12
N THR A 97 -10.10 -23.98 -6.60
CA THR A 97 -9.75 -24.50 -7.92
C THR A 97 -9.89 -26.03 -7.96
N ARG A 98 -9.84 -26.61 -9.15
CA ARG A 98 -9.83 -28.08 -9.31
C ARG A 98 -8.60 -28.74 -8.69
N SER A 99 -7.47 -28.03 -8.59
CA SER A 99 -6.23 -28.47 -7.92
C SER A 99 -6.30 -28.36 -6.40
N GLY A 100 -7.38 -27.79 -5.84
CA GLY A 100 -7.58 -27.65 -4.40
C GLY A 100 -7.04 -26.33 -3.81
N GLU A 101 -6.36 -25.51 -4.59
CA GLU A 101 -5.88 -24.19 -4.19
C GLU A 101 -7.05 -23.21 -4.03
N VAL A 102 -6.84 -22.13 -3.28
CA VAL A 102 -7.89 -21.15 -2.97
C VAL A 102 -7.54 -19.78 -3.57
N LYS A 103 -8.46 -19.25 -4.38
CA LYS A 103 -8.49 -17.86 -4.80
C LYS A 103 -9.34 -17.07 -3.83
N GLN A 104 -8.95 -15.82 -3.52
CA GLN A 104 -9.74 -15.03 -2.57
C GLN A 104 -9.79 -13.54 -2.92
N VAL A 105 -10.85 -12.90 -2.43
CA VAL A 105 -11.06 -11.46 -2.40
C VAL A 105 -11.45 -11.07 -0.98
N ASP A 106 -10.70 -10.15 -0.38
CA ASP A 106 -10.93 -9.69 0.98
C ASP A 106 -11.64 -8.33 0.98
N PHE A 107 -12.65 -8.21 1.84
CA PHE A 107 -13.33 -6.95 2.11
C PHE A 107 -13.00 -6.53 3.53
N LEU A 108 -12.56 -5.28 3.69
CA LEU A 108 -11.97 -4.74 4.90
C LEU A 108 -12.74 -3.50 5.36
N SER A 109 -12.77 -3.26 6.66
CA SER A 109 -13.25 -2.01 7.26
C SER A 109 -12.20 -0.89 7.16
N GLY A 110 -10.94 -1.23 6.94
CA GLY A 110 -9.84 -0.28 6.85
C GLY A 110 -8.50 -0.95 6.62
N VAL A 111 -7.44 -0.15 6.54
CA VAL A 111 -6.05 -0.55 6.37
C VAL A 111 -5.27 -0.26 7.66
N ALA A 112 -4.42 -1.19 8.08
CA ALA A 112 -3.64 -1.06 9.30
C ALA A 112 -2.84 0.25 9.34
N GLY A 113 -2.95 0.99 10.45
CA GLY A 113 -2.24 2.25 10.66
C GLY A 113 -2.78 3.45 9.90
N LEU A 114 -3.81 3.31 9.05
CA LEU A 114 -4.37 4.39 8.24
C LEU A 114 -5.85 4.63 8.54
N THR A 115 -6.25 5.92 8.50
CA THR A 115 -7.64 6.31 8.73
C THR A 115 -8.48 6.12 7.48
N THR A 116 -9.51 5.26 7.55
CA THR A 116 -10.40 4.95 6.42
C THR A 116 -11.02 6.20 5.79
N LYS A 117 -11.43 7.18 6.62
CA LYS A 117 -11.97 8.46 6.16
C LYS A 117 -10.98 9.23 5.28
N ASP A 118 -9.72 9.27 5.67
CA ASP A 118 -8.68 9.95 4.91
C ASP A 118 -8.33 9.22 3.63
N LEU A 119 -8.27 7.89 3.66
CA LEU A 119 -8.10 7.07 2.46
C LEU A 119 -9.22 7.32 1.45
N ALA A 120 -10.47 7.30 1.91
CA ALA A 120 -11.64 7.54 1.05
C ALA A 120 -11.65 8.95 0.44
N ARG A 121 -11.21 9.97 1.21
CA ARG A 121 -11.12 11.36 0.74
C ARG A 121 -10.03 11.57 -0.32
N ARG A 122 -8.92 10.85 -0.20
CA ARG A 122 -7.77 10.96 -1.10
C ARG A 122 -7.75 9.94 -2.23
N ALA A 123 -8.69 9.00 -2.22
CA ALA A 123 -8.82 8.01 -3.27
C ALA A 123 -8.86 8.68 -4.65
N ILE A 124 -8.24 8.03 -5.62
CA ILE A 124 -8.28 8.48 -7.01
C ILE A 124 -9.38 7.71 -7.74
N GLU A 125 -10.21 8.44 -8.45
CA GLU A 125 -11.27 7.92 -9.29
C GLU A 125 -10.88 8.10 -10.75
N MET A 126 -10.99 7.04 -11.54
CA MET A 126 -10.61 7.06 -12.96
C MET A 126 -11.44 6.06 -13.76
N GLU A 127 -11.61 6.34 -15.03
CA GLU A 127 -12.16 5.41 -15.99
C GLU A 127 -11.03 4.52 -16.53
N VAL A 128 -11.21 3.20 -16.43
CA VAL A 128 -10.25 2.20 -16.89
C VAL A 128 -10.93 1.37 -17.98
N PRO A 129 -10.31 1.23 -19.16
CA PRO A 129 -10.86 0.38 -20.24
C PRO A 129 -11.22 -1.00 -19.69
N ASP A 130 -12.35 -1.53 -20.14
CA ASP A 130 -12.88 -2.86 -19.80
C ASP A 130 -13.24 -3.10 -18.33
N ILE A 131 -12.97 -2.14 -17.43
CA ILE A 131 -13.34 -2.19 -16.00
C ILE A 131 -14.46 -1.19 -15.71
N GLY A 132 -14.39 -0.02 -16.37
CA GLY A 132 -15.23 1.13 -16.08
C GLY A 132 -14.66 2.01 -14.98
N HIS A 133 -15.54 2.56 -14.15
CA HIS A 133 -15.16 3.44 -13.05
C HIS A 133 -14.40 2.68 -11.97
N LEU A 134 -13.13 3.03 -11.74
CA LEU A 134 -12.26 2.46 -10.70
C LEU A 134 -11.98 3.49 -9.63
N ARG A 135 -12.17 3.10 -8.39
CA ARG A 135 -11.78 3.86 -7.21
C ARG A 135 -10.62 3.16 -6.51
N VAL A 136 -9.46 3.80 -6.48
CA VAL A 136 -8.22 3.19 -5.98
C VAL A 136 -7.53 4.08 -4.95
N ILE A 137 -6.90 3.47 -3.95
CA ILE A 137 -6.11 4.17 -2.93
C ILE A 137 -5.01 5.01 -3.58
N HIS A 138 -4.80 6.23 -3.09
CA HIS A 138 -3.78 7.14 -3.60
C HIS A 138 -2.36 6.55 -3.51
N PRO A 139 -1.46 6.72 -4.50
CA PRO A 139 -0.11 6.13 -4.51
C PRO A 139 0.73 6.41 -3.26
N ILE A 140 0.64 7.61 -2.69
CA ILE A 140 1.34 7.92 -1.43
C ILE A 140 0.73 7.17 -0.25
N ASP A 141 -0.58 6.92 -0.22
CA ASP A 141 -1.20 6.09 0.80
C ASP A 141 -0.87 4.60 0.61
N VAL A 142 -0.59 4.15 -0.63
CA VAL A 142 -0.02 2.81 -0.87
C VAL A 142 1.34 2.69 -0.22
N LEU A 143 2.23 3.69 -0.39
CA LEU A 143 3.55 3.72 0.26
C LEU A 143 3.41 3.64 1.78
N ASP A 144 2.58 4.51 2.38
CA ASP A 144 2.34 4.52 3.81
C ASP A 144 1.80 3.17 4.30
N SER A 145 0.81 2.61 3.61
CA SER A 145 0.24 1.28 3.91
C SER A 145 1.30 0.17 3.93
N ARG A 146 2.26 0.15 2.98
CA ARG A 146 3.34 -0.85 2.97
C ARG A 146 4.30 -0.67 4.15
N ILE A 147 4.60 0.57 4.52
CA ILE A 147 5.40 0.90 5.70
C ILE A 147 4.68 0.45 6.98
N GLN A 148 3.40 0.79 7.14
CA GLN A 148 2.60 0.38 8.29
C GLN A 148 2.48 -1.15 8.39
N ASN A 149 2.34 -1.85 7.27
CA ASN A 149 2.32 -3.32 7.24
C ASN A 149 3.63 -3.92 7.77
N LEU A 150 4.79 -3.42 7.35
CA LEU A 150 6.09 -3.87 7.87
C LEU A 150 6.26 -3.53 9.35
N HIS A 151 5.69 -2.41 9.80
CA HIS A 151 5.78 -1.99 11.20
C HIS A 151 4.84 -2.80 12.10
N LEU A 152 3.56 -2.92 11.74
CA LEU A 152 2.50 -3.43 12.61
C LEU A 152 2.26 -4.94 12.47
N LEU A 153 2.52 -5.52 11.27
CA LEU A 153 2.12 -6.88 10.94
C LEU A 153 3.35 -7.81 10.81
N PRO A 154 3.69 -8.61 11.84
CA PRO A 154 4.85 -9.52 11.78
C PRO A 154 4.84 -10.44 10.56
N GLY A 155 3.68 -10.94 10.14
CA GLY A 155 3.53 -11.80 8.95
C GLY A 155 3.84 -11.11 7.61
N LYS A 156 3.94 -9.79 7.58
CA LYS A 156 4.35 -9.01 6.39
C LYS A 156 5.85 -8.69 6.35
N ARG A 157 6.61 -9.02 7.40
CA ARG A 157 8.07 -8.81 7.49
C ARG A 157 8.84 -9.91 6.74
N THR A 158 8.48 -10.12 5.49
CA THR A 158 9.03 -11.14 4.59
C THR A 158 9.80 -10.46 3.45
N PRO A 159 10.67 -11.18 2.73
CA PRO A 159 11.30 -10.64 1.52
C PRO A 159 10.29 -10.05 0.53
N ALA A 160 9.15 -10.71 0.33
CA ALA A 160 8.07 -10.21 -0.53
C ALA A 160 7.46 -8.90 0.01
N GLY A 161 7.21 -8.79 1.32
CA GLY A 161 6.70 -7.57 1.94
C GLY A 161 7.67 -6.39 1.83
N ILE A 162 8.98 -6.65 1.98
CA ILE A 162 10.05 -5.66 1.79
C ILE A 162 10.10 -5.21 0.32
N ALA A 163 10.04 -6.15 -0.62
CA ALA A 163 10.01 -5.85 -2.05
C ALA A 163 8.76 -5.04 -2.46
N GLN A 164 7.59 -5.34 -1.88
CA GLN A 164 6.37 -4.54 -2.07
C GLN A 164 6.53 -3.10 -1.54
N ALA A 165 7.18 -2.91 -0.41
CA ALA A 165 7.43 -1.55 0.10
C ALA A 165 8.42 -0.78 -0.78
N GLN A 166 9.44 -1.46 -1.33
CA GLN A 166 10.35 -0.86 -2.30
C GLN A 166 9.64 -0.48 -3.61
N LEU A 167 8.76 -1.35 -4.11
CA LEU A 167 7.92 -1.04 -5.27
C LEU A 167 7.01 0.16 -5.01
N ALA A 168 6.42 0.26 -3.81
CA ALA A 168 5.58 1.38 -3.43
C ALA A 168 6.34 2.72 -3.39
N LEU A 169 7.63 2.71 -3.02
CA LEU A 169 8.53 3.87 -3.15
C LEU A 169 8.64 4.32 -4.61
N ASN A 170 8.91 3.38 -5.52
CA ASN A 170 9.07 3.68 -6.94
C ASN A 170 7.76 4.18 -7.55
N VAL A 171 6.63 3.57 -7.18
CA VAL A 171 5.28 4.00 -7.59
C VAL A 171 4.98 5.42 -7.11
N ALA A 172 5.24 5.73 -5.83
CA ALA A 172 5.03 7.07 -5.30
C ALA A 172 5.92 8.10 -6.01
N ARG A 173 7.19 7.77 -6.29
CA ARG A 173 8.11 8.63 -7.05
C ARG A 173 7.61 8.90 -8.47
N ALA A 174 7.20 7.86 -9.21
CA ALA A 174 6.69 7.99 -10.56
C ALA A 174 5.41 8.83 -10.58
N PHE A 175 4.51 8.63 -9.62
CA PHE A 175 3.29 9.41 -9.47
C PHE A 175 3.58 10.91 -9.21
N ILE A 176 4.50 11.23 -8.29
CA ILE A 176 4.87 12.62 -7.99
C ILE A 176 5.46 13.28 -9.24
N ARG A 177 6.34 12.58 -9.97
CA ARG A 177 6.93 13.04 -11.23
C ARG A 177 5.86 13.36 -12.28
N GLN A 178 4.95 12.44 -12.52
CA GLN A 178 3.83 12.64 -13.45
C GLN A 178 2.95 13.82 -13.01
N HIS A 179 2.66 13.93 -11.71
CA HIS A 179 1.84 15.00 -11.15
C HIS A 179 2.50 16.38 -11.30
N VAL A 180 3.81 16.47 -11.05
CA VAL A 180 4.60 17.71 -11.26
C VAL A 180 4.59 18.09 -12.74
N THR A 181 4.77 17.13 -13.64
CA THR A 181 4.73 17.37 -15.08
C THR A 181 3.37 17.88 -15.53
N ALA A 182 2.29 17.30 -15.02
CA ALA A 182 0.92 17.64 -15.45
C ALA A 182 0.38 18.92 -14.80
N HIS A 183 0.73 19.22 -13.52
CA HIS A 183 0.12 20.27 -12.72
C HIS A 183 1.11 21.30 -12.17
N GLY A 184 2.40 21.16 -12.48
CA GLY A 184 3.47 22.04 -12.06
C GLY A 184 4.00 21.77 -10.65
N GLU A 185 5.18 22.32 -10.36
CA GLU A 185 5.92 22.08 -9.12
C GLU A 185 5.13 22.45 -7.85
N ARG A 186 4.35 23.54 -7.89
CA ARG A 186 3.55 23.99 -6.73
C ARG A 186 2.53 22.93 -6.28
N ALA A 187 1.93 22.22 -7.21
CA ALA A 187 1.02 21.11 -6.89
C ALA A 187 1.79 19.94 -6.30
N GLY A 188 2.97 19.63 -6.85
CA GLY A 188 3.86 18.59 -6.35
C GLY A 188 4.39 18.81 -4.93
N LEU A 189 4.55 20.08 -4.48
CA LEU A 189 5.00 20.37 -3.11
C LEU A 189 4.09 19.78 -2.04
N LYS A 190 2.78 19.74 -2.26
CA LYS A 190 1.84 19.13 -1.32
C LYS A 190 2.06 17.61 -1.17
N LEU A 191 2.42 16.95 -2.27
CA LEU A 191 2.74 15.52 -2.26
C LEU A 191 4.09 15.26 -1.58
N LEU A 192 5.07 16.13 -1.82
CA LEU A 192 6.37 16.12 -1.17
C LEU A 192 6.22 16.22 0.36
N GLU A 193 5.47 17.21 0.86
CA GLU A 193 5.24 17.36 2.30
C GLU A 193 4.57 16.11 2.91
N ARG A 194 3.59 15.52 2.23
CA ARG A 194 2.99 14.26 2.70
C ARG A 194 4.01 13.13 2.82
N VAL A 195 4.92 12.99 1.86
CA VAL A 195 5.99 11.99 1.94
C VAL A 195 6.95 12.31 3.08
N ALA A 196 7.27 13.59 3.30
CA ALA A 196 8.10 14.02 4.42
C ALA A 196 7.44 13.71 5.78
N ASP A 197 6.13 13.93 5.91
CA ASP A 197 5.36 13.55 7.10
C ASP A 197 5.43 12.04 7.36
N ILE A 198 5.26 11.20 6.32
CA ILE A 198 5.42 9.75 6.43
C ILE A 198 6.84 9.40 6.89
N ALA A 199 7.88 10.02 6.29
CA ALA A 199 9.28 9.74 6.64
C ALA A 199 9.62 10.12 8.09
N ALA A 200 8.91 11.10 8.66
CA ALA A 200 9.06 11.57 10.02
C ALA A 200 8.25 10.75 11.06
N ASP A 201 7.37 9.85 10.59
CA ASP A 201 6.58 8.95 11.44
C ASP A 201 7.44 7.84 12.05
N ILE A 202 7.07 7.39 13.25
CA ILE A 202 7.82 6.37 14.00
C ILE A 202 7.84 5.02 13.27
N ALA A 203 6.77 4.67 12.55
CA ALA A 203 6.70 3.44 11.76
C ALA A 203 7.74 3.48 10.63
N ALA A 204 7.80 4.58 9.88
CA ALA A 204 8.75 4.75 8.79
C ALA A 204 10.20 4.79 9.29
N ILE A 205 10.46 5.44 10.41
CA ILE A 205 11.79 5.47 11.02
C ILE A 205 12.25 4.06 11.40
N ARG A 206 11.37 3.25 12.03
CA ARG A 206 11.69 1.86 12.38
C ARG A 206 11.92 1.00 11.14
N VAL A 207 11.07 1.15 10.13
CA VAL A 207 11.20 0.42 8.85
C VAL A 207 12.50 0.79 8.14
N PHE A 208 12.87 2.07 8.13
CA PHE A 208 14.16 2.53 7.62
C PHE A 208 15.35 1.89 8.38
N LEU A 209 15.31 1.91 9.72
CA LEU A 209 16.39 1.36 10.54
C LEU A 209 16.56 -0.16 10.39
N LEU A 210 15.47 -0.89 10.12
CA LEU A 210 15.46 -2.34 10.01
C LEU A 210 15.70 -2.85 8.58
N TYR A 211 15.19 -2.15 7.58
CA TYR A 211 15.13 -2.64 6.20
C TYR A 211 15.73 -1.68 5.18
N GLY A 212 16.18 -0.49 5.58
CA GLY A 212 16.76 0.52 4.68
C GLY A 212 15.74 1.21 3.76
N ILE A 213 14.45 1.03 3.98
CA ILE A 213 13.39 1.65 3.17
C ILE A 213 13.16 3.08 3.65
N ASP A 214 13.58 4.06 2.85
CA ASP A 214 13.46 5.48 3.15
C ASP A 214 12.37 6.14 2.31
N PRO A 215 11.25 6.58 2.88
CA PRO A 215 10.20 7.27 2.13
C PRO A 215 10.69 8.51 1.37
N LEU A 216 11.71 9.20 1.86
CA LEU A 216 12.27 10.38 1.19
C LEU A 216 12.81 10.08 -0.21
N GLN A 217 13.16 8.81 -0.51
CA GLN A 217 13.56 8.38 -1.85
C GLN A 217 12.41 8.46 -2.88
N ALA A 218 11.17 8.53 -2.44
CA ALA A 218 10.03 8.74 -3.32
C ALA A 218 9.93 10.19 -3.86
N ILE A 219 10.75 11.12 -3.36
CA ILE A 219 10.71 12.53 -3.77
C ILE A 219 11.67 12.76 -4.94
N PRO A 220 11.18 13.07 -6.16
CA PRO A 220 12.00 13.38 -7.32
C PRO A 220 12.46 14.86 -7.29
N LEU A 221 13.44 15.18 -6.45
CA LEU A 221 13.90 16.58 -6.26
C LEU A 221 14.35 17.25 -7.56
N GLU A 222 14.88 16.46 -8.49
CA GLU A 222 15.32 16.93 -9.81
C GLU A 222 14.20 17.50 -10.68
N ASP A 223 12.95 17.22 -10.34
CA ASP A 223 11.78 17.70 -11.08
C ASP A 223 11.23 19.03 -10.52
N PHE A 224 11.77 19.52 -9.39
CA PHE A 224 11.41 20.80 -8.75
C PHE A 224 12.43 21.88 -9.08
N ARG A 225 12.58 22.23 -10.37
CA ARG A 225 13.66 23.10 -10.88
C ARG A 225 13.43 24.57 -10.62
N THR A 226 12.16 24.99 -10.57
CA THR A 226 11.77 26.42 -10.46
C THR A 226 11.41 26.82 -9.02
N THR A 227 11.70 25.96 -8.04
CA THR A 227 11.40 26.20 -6.62
C THR A 227 12.69 26.30 -5.77
N PRO A 228 13.48 27.39 -5.88
CA PRO A 228 14.77 27.51 -5.17
C PRO A 228 14.64 27.40 -3.65
N ALA A 229 13.53 27.87 -3.08
CA ALA A 229 13.27 27.79 -1.64
C ALA A 229 13.17 26.33 -1.15
N LEU A 230 12.66 25.42 -1.99
CA LEU A 230 12.66 24.00 -1.66
C LEU A 230 14.09 23.49 -1.46
N HIS A 231 14.97 23.70 -2.42
CA HIS A 231 16.33 23.18 -2.39
C HIS A 231 17.20 23.84 -1.33
N LYS A 232 17.08 25.16 -1.14
CA LYS A 232 17.95 25.94 -0.25
C LYS A 232 17.51 25.92 1.21
N VAL A 233 16.21 25.73 1.47
CA VAL A 233 15.65 25.85 2.82
C VAL A 233 14.87 24.61 3.22
N ARG A 234 13.77 24.30 2.54
CA ARG A 234 12.81 23.29 3.02
C ARG A 234 13.38 21.89 2.99
N TRP A 235 14.04 21.48 1.91
CA TRP A 235 14.61 20.13 1.82
C TRP A 235 15.72 19.89 2.85
N PRO A 236 16.71 20.78 3.05
CA PRO A 236 17.66 20.64 4.16
C PRO A 236 16.99 20.49 5.54
N GLN A 237 15.91 21.26 5.81
CA GLN A 237 15.15 21.15 7.04
C GLN A 237 14.53 19.75 7.20
N ILE A 238 13.84 19.23 6.17
CA ILE A 238 13.24 17.89 6.17
C ILE A 238 14.30 16.82 6.49
N ILE A 239 15.47 16.90 5.85
CA ILE A 239 16.57 15.97 6.07
C ILE A 239 17.09 16.03 7.52
N VAL A 240 17.31 17.23 8.04
CA VAL A 240 17.77 17.42 9.43
C VAL A 240 16.75 16.87 10.42
N GLU A 241 15.49 17.29 10.35
CA GLU A 241 14.41 16.87 11.22
C GLU A 241 14.22 15.35 11.22
N THR A 242 14.23 14.74 10.02
CA THR A 242 14.08 13.29 9.88
C THR A 242 15.27 12.54 10.47
N ASN A 243 16.49 13.02 10.25
CA ASN A 243 17.70 12.38 10.77
C ASN A 243 17.82 12.52 12.29
N GLU A 244 17.42 13.63 12.87
CA GLU A 244 17.37 13.80 14.33
C GLU A 244 16.43 12.79 14.99
N LYS A 245 15.22 12.60 14.42
CA LYS A 245 14.26 11.58 14.88
C LYS A 245 14.84 10.16 14.75
N ARG A 246 15.50 9.85 13.63
CA ARG A 246 16.18 8.55 13.39
C ARG A 246 17.27 8.29 14.43
N GLN A 247 18.10 9.29 14.71
CA GLN A 247 19.17 9.18 15.71
C GLN A 247 18.62 8.99 17.12
N SER A 248 17.56 9.75 17.47
CA SER A 248 16.91 9.64 18.77
C SER A 248 16.34 8.23 18.99
N LEU A 249 15.65 7.67 18.00
CA LEU A 249 15.09 6.32 18.08
C LEU A 249 16.20 5.26 18.15
N ARG A 250 17.29 5.42 17.41
CA ARG A 250 18.45 4.51 17.45
C ARG A 250 19.07 4.47 18.84
N LYS A 251 19.25 5.62 19.50
CA LYS A 251 19.79 5.70 20.87
C LYS A 251 18.89 4.98 21.87
N LEU A 252 17.57 5.12 21.76
CA LEU A 252 16.61 4.45 22.62
C LEU A 252 16.58 2.92 22.45
N SER A 253 16.94 2.44 21.26
CA SER A 253 16.94 1.02 20.90
C SER A 253 18.28 0.31 21.21
N SER A 254 19.33 1.08 21.55
CA SER A 254 20.65 0.52 21.94
C SER A 254 20.59 0.06 23.39
N PRO A 255 21.05 -1.18 23.74
CA PRO A 255 21.14 -1.59 25.13
C PRO A 255 22.08 -0.65 25.89
N PRO A 256 21.82 -0.34 27.17
CA PRO A 256 22.71 0.48 27.98
C PRO A 256 24.11 -0.16 27.97
N ALA A 257 25.13 0.68 27.72
CA ALA A 257 26.50 0.23 27.76
C ALA A 257 26.72 -0.44 29.14
N ARG A 258 27.05 -1.75 29.13
CA ARG A 258 27.44 -2.45 30.34
C ARG A 258 28.65 -1.69 30.91
N SER A 259 28.49 -0.95 32.00
CA SER A 259 29.59 -0.40 32.78
C SER A 259 30.49 -1.58 33.18
N ALA A 260 31.61 -1.73 32.50
CA ALA A 260 32.67 -2.60 32.95
C ALA A 260 33.08 -2.10 34.36
N LYS A 261 32.76 -2.88 35.39
CA LYS A 261 33.37 -2.76 36.73
C LYS A 261 34.57 -3.65 36.80
#